data_95a2492fb0592045eca9c86b534a9fa9
#
_entry.id   95a2492fb0592045eca9c86b534a9fa9
#
_cell.length_a   1.000
_cell.length_b   1.000
_cell.length_c   1.000
_cell.angle_alpha   90.00
_cell.angle_beta   90.00
_cell.angle_gamma   90.00
#
_symmetry.space_group_name_H-M   'P 1'
#
loop_
_entity.id
_entity.type
_entity.pdbx_description
1 polymer ?
#
loop_
_entity_poly.entity_id
_entity_poly.type
_entity_poly.pdbx_seq_one_letter_code
_entity_poly.pdbx_strand_id
1 'polypeptide(L)'
;MTLVNKMEQEQFFTYIVRCADESLYCGWTTDIKKRLDAHNGVINGGAKYTKCRRPVYLVYYESFQSKQEAQSREYAIKRLNRIQKLQLIASGENREIERINLLK
;
A
#
# COMPACT_ATOMS: atom_id res chain seq x y z
N MET A 1 6.75 -15.10 -26.23
CA MET A 1 7.57 -14.60 -25.72
C MET A 1 7.31 -13.56 -24.87
N THR A 2 6.88 -12.61 -25.20
CA THR A 2 6.66 -11.56 -24.39
C THR A 2 5.68 -11.80 -23.31
N LEU A 3 4.72 -12.63 -23.53
CA LEU A 3 3.74 -12.93 -22.51
C LEU A 3 4.38 -13.53 -21.28
N VAL A 4 5.31 -14.42 -21.51
CA VAL A 4 5.98 -15.06 -20.42
C VAL A 4 6.74 -14.05 -19.58
N ASN A 5 7.45 -13.16 -20.25
CA ASN A 5 8.18 -12.15 -19.54
C ASN A 5 7.28 -11.29 -18.71
N LYS A 6 6.14 -10.95 -19.26
CA LYS A 6 5.23 -10.10 -18.56
C LYS A 6 4.71 -10.76 -17.30
N MET A 7 4.43 -12.04 -17.38
CA MET A 7 3.92 -12.74 -16.23
C MET A 7 4.96 -12.94 -15.15
N GLU A 8 6.21 -12.96 -15.56
CA GLU A 8 7.28 -13.17 -14.60
C GLU A 8 7.78 -11.88 -13.98
N GLN A 9 7.33 -10.75 -14.50
CA GLN A 9 7.76 -9.50 -13.95
C GLN A 9 7.01 -9.23 -12.67
N GLU A 10 7.72 -9.27 -11.58
CA GLU A 10 7.13 -8.89 -10.31
C GLU A 10 7.12 -7.38 -10.21
N GLN A 11 6.12 -6.88 -9.54
CA GLN A 11 6.08 -5.49 -9.21
C GLN A 11 6.14 -5.36 -7.71
N PHE A 12 6.69 -4.24 -7.29
CA PHE A 12 6.84 -3.94 -5.88
C PHE A 12 6.13 -2.61 -5.64
N PHE A 13 5.41 -2.53 -4.55
CA PHE A 13 4.56 -1.38 -4.29
C PHE A 13 4.90 -0.76 -2.96
N THR A 14 4.87 0.57 -2.92
CA THR A 14 4.88 1.31 -1.68
C THR A 14 3.49 1.89 -1.54
N TYR A 15 2.87 1.72 -0.39
CA TYR A 15 1.48 2.08 -0.22
C TYR A 15 1.24 2.80 1.09
N ILE A 16 0.11 3.50 1.16
CA ILE A 16 -0.36 4.12 2.39
C ILE A 16 -1.78 3.66 2.61
N VAL A 17 -2.09 3.26 3.84
CA VAL A 17 -3.46 2.94 4.23
C VAL A 17 -3.89 3.95 5.30
N ARG A 18 -5.19 4.26 5.31
CA ARG A 18 -5.78 5.06 6.37
C ARG A 18 -6.52 4.11 7.29
N CYS A 19 -6.27 4.24 8.56
CA CYS A 19 -6.86 3.37 9.57
C CYS A 19 -8.16 3.97 10.10
N ALA A 20 -8.90 3.17 10.86
CA ALA A 20 -10.18 3.61 11.42
C ALA A 20 -10.03 4.84 12.30
N ASP A 21 -8.90 5.00 12.96
CA ASP A 21 -8.66 6.15 13.83
C ASP A 21 -8.07 7.33 13.04
N GLU A 22 -8.12 7.27 11.70
CA GLU A 22 -7.63 8.32 10.81
C GLU A 22 -6.11 8.39 10.71
N SER A 23 -5.39 7.52 11.39
CA SER A 23 -3.93 7.51 11.27
C SER A 23 -3.54 6.88 9.94
N LEU A 24 -2.32 7.13 9.52
CA LEU A 24 -1.79 6.64 8.25
C LEU A 24 -0.66 5.66 8.51
N TYR A 25 -0.64 4.58 7.76
CA TYR A 25 0.41 3.58 7.85
C TYR A 25 1.00 3.35 6.46
N CYS A 26 2.32 3.36 6.37
CA CYS A 26 3.02 3.18 5.10
C CYS A 26 3.78 1.87 5.12
N GLY A 27 3.75 1.14 4.02
CA GLY A 27 4.47 -0.12 3.90
C GLY A 27 4.82 -0.41 2.46
N TRP A 28 5.41 -1.57 2.22
CA TRP A 28 5.65 -2.02 0.87
C TRP A 28 5.22 -3.48 0.75
N THR A 29 4.91 -3.91 -0.47
CA THR A 29 4.44 -5.28 -0.69
C THR A 29 4.57 -5.63 -2.16
N THR A 30 4.47 -6.91 -2.46
CA THR A 30 4.39 -7.36 -3.85
C THR A 30 2.94 -7.60 -4.26
N ASP A 31 2.00 -7.52 -3.33
CA ASP A 31 0.59 -7.81 -3.62
C ASP A 31 -0.28 -6.96 -2.70
N ILE A 32 -0.78 -5.85 -3.24
CA ILE A 32 -1.51 -4.87 -2.44
C ILE A 32 -2.79 -5.45 -1.85
N LYS A 33 -3.56 -6.17 -2.65
CA LYS A 33 -4.83 -6.70 -2.16
C LYS A 33 -4.62 -7.69 -1.02
N LYS A 34 -3.64 -8.57 -1.19
CA LYS A 34 -3.32 -9.55 -0.17
C LYS A 34 -2.84 -8.87 1.10
N ARG A 35 -2.01 -7.84 0.95
CA ARG A 35 -1.49 -7.12 2.10
C ARG A 35 -2.58 -6.36 2.83
N LEU A 36 -3.50 -5.77 2.06
CA LEU A 36 -4.64 -5.08 2.65
C LEU A 36 -5.51 -6.05 3.45
N ASP A 37 -5.74 -7.24 2.89
CA ASP A 37 -6.51 -8.27 3.59
C ASP A 37 -5.81 -8.68 4.89
N ALA A 38 -4.48 -8.75 4.87
CA ALA A 38 -3.72 -9.08 6.07
C ALA A 38 -3.87 -7.97 7.11
N HIS A 39 -3.79 -6.73 6.69
CA HIS A 39 -3.96 -5.62 7.63
C HIS A 39 -5.35 -5.63 8.26
N ASN A 40 -6.36 -6.04 7.51
CA ASN A 40 -7.73 -6.09 8.01
C ASN A 40 -8.10 -7.39 8.70
N GLY A 41 -7.15 -8.31 8.79
CA GLY A 41 -7.39 -9.55 9.51
C GLY A 41 -8.14 -10.61 8.74
N VAL A 42 -8.35 -10.40 7.45
CA VAL A 42 -8.99 -11.40 6.60
C VAL A 42 -8.08 -12.61 6.47
N ILE A 43 -6.77 -12.35 6.42
CA ILE A 43 -5.75 -13.39 6.46
C ILE A 43 -4.72 -12.99 7.49
N ASN A 44 -3.89 -13.94 7.91
CA ASN A 44 -2.85 -13.67 8.88
C ASN A 44 -1.74 -12.81 8.29
N GLY A 45 -1.00 -12.14 9.16
CA GLY A 45 0.22 -11.46 8.73
C GLY A 45 0.15 -9.96 8.66
N GLY A 46 -0.88 -9.35 9.21
CA GLY A 46 -0.98 -7.89 9.22
C GLY A 46 0.03 -7.26 10.14
N ALA A 47 0.30 -5.99 9.93
CA ALA A 47 1.22 -5.25 10.77
C ALA A 47 0.63 -5.05 12.15
N LYS A 48 1.51 -5.03 13.15
CA LYS A 48 1.09 -4.81 14.51
C LYS A 48 0.34 -3.48 14.65
N TYR A 49 0.83 -2.46 13.96
CA TYR A 49 0.22 -1.14 14.02
C TYR A 49 -1.24 -1.14 13.60
N THR A 50 -1.58 -1.92 12.57
CA THR A 50 -2.93 -1.89 12.02
C THR A 50 -3.90 -2.79 12.79
N LYS A 51 -3.41 -3.72 13.58
CA LYS A 51 -4.28 -4.67 14.28
C LYS A 51 -5.36 -4.02 15.12
N CYS A 52 -5.02 -2.97 15.83
CA CYS A 52 -5.97 -2.30 16.72
C CYS A 52 -6.67 -1.13 16.03
N ARG A 53 -6.43 -0.95 14.75
CA ARG A 53 -6.93 0.22 14.03
C ARG A 53 -7.74 -0.14 12.80
N ARG A 54 -8.30 -1.34 12.80
CA ARG A 54 -9.13 -1.81 11.70
C ARG A 54 -10.50 -1.17 11.76
N PRO A 55 -11.16 -0.98 10.65
CA PRO A 55 -10.73 -1.36 9.31
C PRO A 55 -9.77 -0.34 8.72
N VAL A 56 -8.93 -0.80 7.80
CA VAL A 56 -8.02 0.09 7.10
C VAL A 56 -8.36 0.09 5.62
N TYR A 57 -8.08 1.21 4.98
CA TYR A 57 -8.39 1.41 3.57
C TYR A 57 -7.17 1.89 2.84
N LEU A 58 -6.95 1.38 1.64
CA LEU A 58 -5.87 1.85 0.81
C LEU A 58 -6.18 3.27 0.35
N VAL A 59 -5.24 4.20 0.47
CA VAL A 59 -5.43 5.57 0.01
C VAL A 59 -4.37 6.02 -1.00
N TYR A 60 -3.28 5.27 -1.15
CA TYR A 60 -2.23 5.67 -2.07
C TYR A 60 -1.30 4.50 -2.36
N TYR A 61 -0.76 4.43 -3.58
CA TYR A 61 0.32 3.50 -3.84
C TYR A 61 1.12 3.91 -5.06
N GLU A 62 2.37 3.45 -5.11
CA GLU A 62 3.26 3.61 -6.25
C GLU A 62 3.85 2.25 -6.56
N SER A 63 4.13 2.00 -7.83
CA SER A 63 4.71 0.72 -8.22
C SER A 63 6.15 0.92 -8.68
N PHE A 64 6.96 -0.08 -8.43
CA PHE A 64 8.38 -0.06 -8.76
C PHE A 64 8.79 -1.41 -9.32
N GLN A 65 9.92 -1.43 -10.02
CA GLN A 65 10.40 -2.67 -10.60
C GLN A 65 11.35 -3.42 -9.69
N SER A 66 11.77 -2.81 -8.59
CA SER A 66 12.66 -3.49 -7.67
C SER A 66 12.22 -3.30 -6.23
N LYS A 67 12.57 -4.25 -5.41
CA LYS A 67 12.29 -4.22 -3.99
C LYS A 67 13.00 -3.03 -3.34
N GLN A 68 14.24 -2.78 -3.76
CA GLN A 68 15.02 -1.69 -3.20
C GLN A 68 14.35 -0.35 -3.42
N GLU A 69 13.78 -0.15 -4.61
CA GLU A 69 13.08 1.10 -4.88
C GLU A 69 11.86 1.26 -4.00
N ALA A 70 11.09 0.19 -3.84
CA ALA A 70 9.88 0.25 -3.02
C ALA A 70 10.23 0.53 -1.56
N GLN A 71 11.27 -0.13 -1.05
CA GLN A 71 11.69 0.08 0.33
C GLN A 71 12.26 1.48 0.54
N SER A 72 13.00 1.98 -0.43
CA SER A 72 13.56 3.31 -0.36
C SER A 72 12.43 4.35 -0.32
N ARG A 73 11.41 4.13 -1.13
CA ARG A 73 10.27 5.04 -1.15
C ARG A 73 9.49 4.98 0.16
N GLU A 74 9.32 3.78 0.70
CA GLU A 74 8.65 3.62 1.98
C GLU A 74 9.38 4.43 3.05
N TYR A 75 10.70 4.32 3.06
CA TYR A 75 11.49 5.05 4.04
C TYR A 75 11.27 6.56 3.88
N ALA A 76 11.29 7.04 2.65
CA ALA A 76 11.11 8.46 2.38
C ALA A 76 9.73 8.94 2.82
N ILE A 77 8.70 8.16 2.53
CA ILE A 77 7.33 8.56 2.90
C ILE A 77 7.16 8.56 4.41
N LYS A 78 7.74 7.60 5.09
CA LYS A 78 7.64 7.54 6.55
C LYS A 78 8.24 8.76 7.22
N ARG A 79 9.15 9.44 6.55
CA ARG A 79 9.77 10.64 7.11
C ARG A 79 8.97 11.90 6.87
N LEU A 80 7.93 11.82 6.06
CA LEU A 80 7.05 12.97 5.84
C LEU A 80 6.18 13.18 7.07
N ASN A 81 5.82 14.43 7.34
CA ASN A 81 4.86 14.70 8.39
C ASN A 81 3.46 14.42 7.86
N ARG A 82 2.46 14.52 8.71
CA ARG A 82 1.10 14.17 8.32
C ARG A 82 0.58 15.04 7.18
N ILE A 83 0.82 16.32 7.24
CA ILE A 83 0.34 17.23 6.20
C ILE A 83 0.95 16.85 4.85
N GLN A 84 2.24 16.55 4.84
CA GLN A 84 2.91 16.17 3.62
C GLN A 84 2.38 14.85 3.07
N LYS A 85 2.08 13.90 3.96
CA LYS A 85 1.49 12.63 3.52
C LYS A 85 0.12 12.84 2.91
N LEU A 86 -0.69 13.71 3.51
CA LEU A 86 -2.01 13.99 2.97
C LEU A 86 -1.93 14.68 1.62
N GLN A 87 -0.94 15.55 1.44
CA GLN A 87 -0.72 16.18 0.15
C GLN A 87 -0.32 15.16 -0.91
N LEU A 88 0.53 14.22 -0.53
CA LEU A 88 0.94 13.16 -1.45
C LEU A 88 -0.27 12.32 -1.86
N ILE A 89 -1.10 11.95 -0.90
CA ILE A 89 -2.30 11.19 -1.17
C ILE A 89 -3.21 11.94 -2.13
N ALA A 90 -3.39 13.23 -1.88
CA ALA A 90 -4.27 14.05 -2.71
C ALA A 90 -3.74 14.20 -4.14
N SER A 91 -2.42 14.13 -4.33
CA SER A 91 -1.84 14.27 -5.65
C SER A 91 -1.94 13.00 -6.47
N GLY A 92 -2.25 11.87 -5.83
CA GLY A 92 -2.31 10.61 -6.54
C GLY A 92 -3.61 10.48 -7.31
N GLU A 93 -3.51 9.88 -8.51
CA GLU A 93 -4.70 9.64 -9.27
C GLU A 93 -4.76 8.19 -9.56
N ASN A 94 -5.17 7.43 -8.58
CA ASN A 94 -5.12 6.01 -8.72
C ASN A 94 -6.54 5.46 -8.75
N ARG A 95 -7.06 5.23 -9.92
CA ARG A 95 -8.43 4.74 -10.07
C ARG A 95 -8.60 3.36 -9.49
N GLU A 96 -7.51 2.62 -9.38
CA GLU A 96 -7.57 1.26 -8.84
C GLU A 96 -7.82 1.24 -7.35
N ILE A 97 -7.55 2.35 -6.67
CA ILE A 97 -7.66 2.37 -5.22
C ILE A 97 -9.06 2.03 -4.74
N GLU A 98 -10.04 2.69 -5.31
CA GLU A 98 -11.42 2.44 -4.89
C GLU A 98 -11.83 1.02 -5.19
N ARG A 99 -11.41 0.53 -6.36
CA ARG A 99 -11.72 -0.82 -6.75
C ARG A 99 -11.10 -1.84 -5.80
N ILE A 100 -9.85 -1.63 -5.43
CA ILE A 100 -9.15 -2.53 -4.52
C ILE A 100 -9.86 -2.58 -3.17
N ASN A 101 -10.29 -1.43 -2.67
CA ASN A 101 -10.97 -1.38 -1.38
C ASN A 101 -12.31 -2.09 -1.40
N LEU A 102 -12.94 -2.16 -2.55
CA LEU A 102 -14.24 -2.82 -2.67
C LEU A 102 -14.15 -4.32 -2.85
N LEU A 103 -13.00 -4.84 -3.20
CA LEU A 103 -12.84 -6.27 -3.38
C LEU A 103 -12.93 -6.98 -2.03
N LYS A 104 -13.58 -8.13 -2.03
CA LYS A 104 -13.74 -8.91 -0.80
C LYS A 104 -13.00 -10.22 -0.88
#